data_c52f045b2d829a3566a6284844f57378
#
_entry.id   c52f045b2d829a3566a6284844f57378
#
_cell.length_a   1.000
_cell.length_b   1.000
_cell.length_c   1.000
_cell.angle_alpha   90.00
_cell.angle_beta   90.00
_cell.angle_gamma   90.00
#
_symmetry.space_group_name_H-M   'P 1'
#
loop_
_entity.id
_entity.type
_entity.pdbx_description
1 polymer ?
#
loop_
_entity_poly.entity_id
_entity_poly.type
_entity_poly.pdbx_seq_one_letter_code
_entity_poly.pdbx_strand_id
1 'polypeptide(L)'
;MDNKSELNLPVKEIYIFDAEPGMTIAQDILSQDGSLIAASGTILSMETISKISACRVLEIKIYDLMQLTPAPKPNLETTFSTKVEDETLTGKMENDPNSAKSTYYDKVRQSPEYKNFESTYEKGVNNLKIHLNELVTKHSPTVDEEALASYPNTLLCLCKNKLQVFDMLHSLRNFDDLTYSHSVNVALISSIIGQWMRLPVQDIHQLTIAGMVHDIGKTQIPDEILNKPGKLTDQEFDIMKKHVDIGYDILKNKQIDNRIREAALFHHEKCDGSGYPFGLSGDKIPTFAKILAVADIYDALTADRIYRKAVCPFTAIRMLEEDSFTKLDPKYTLPFLRNVVSSYIHNNVKLDNGEIGEVVMINDRNLSRPIVKINNRFIDLSTEPKRSIIAIV
;
A
#
# COMPACT_ATOMS: atom_id res chain seq x y z
N MET A 1 54.16 -6.57 -2.85
CA MET A 1 53.52 -6.01 -4.06
C MET A 1 52.35 -6.93 -4.40
N ASP A 2 51.24 -6.70 -3.75
CA ASP A 2 49.99 -7.49 -3.96
C ASP A 2 49.04 -6.68 -4.80
N ASN A 3 48.98 -7.03 -6.08
CA ASN A 3 48.01 -6.51 -7.04
C ASN A 3 46.67 -7.23 -6.77
N LYS A 4 45.83 -6.70 -5.90
CA LYS A 4 44.39 -7.00 -5.90
C LYS A 4 43.75 -6.21 -7.04
N SER A 5 43.49 -6.87 -8.16
CA SER A 5 42.57 -6.38 -9.17
C SER A 5 41.19 -6.29 -8.54
N GLU A 6 40.77 -5.08 -8.15
CA GLU A 6 39.38 -4.79 -7.80
C GLU A 6 38.52 -5.06 -9.03
N LEU A 7 37.72 -6.11 -8.98
CA LEU A 7 36.63 -6.32 -9.94
C LEU A 7 35.67 -5.15 -9.75
N ASN A 8 35.66 -4.26 -10.72
CA ASN A 8 34.74 -3.12 -10.76
C ASN A 8 33.33 -3.65 -11.11
N LEU A 9 32.65 -4.25 -10.13
CA LEU A 9 31.29 -4.75 -10.29
C LEU A 9 30.32 -3.56 -10.38
N PRO A 10 29.36 -3.58 -11.31
CA PRO A 10 28.35 -2.52 -11.39
C PRO A 10 27.55 -2.45 -10.08
N VAL A 11 27.34 -1.24 -9.59
CA VAL A 11 26.62 -0.96 -8.35
C VAL A 11 25.30 -0.31 -8.68
N LYS A 12 24.25 -0.78 -8.01
CA LYS A 12 22.89 -0.24 -8.11
C LYS A 12 22.42 0.22 -6.73
N GLU A 13 21.81 1.39 -6.68
CA GLU A 13 21.14 1.89 -5.48
C GLU A 13 19.67 1.42 -5.49
N ILE A 14 19.24 0.83 -4.38
CA ILE A 14 17.88 0.34 -4.19
C ILE A 14 17.35 0.78 -2.84
N TYR A 15 16.03 0.86 -2.71
CA TYR A 15 15.41 0.99 -1.40
C TYR A 15 15.55 -0.30 -0.60
N ILE A 16 15.69 -0.18 0.72
CA ILE A 16 15.75 -1.35 1.62
C ILE A 16 14.50 -2.23 1.48
N PHE A 17 13.37 -1.66 1.09
CA PHE A 17 12.11 -2.39 0.85
C PHE A 17 12.12 -3.21 -0.46
N ASP A 18 13.02 -2.90 -1.37
CA ASP A 18 13.23 -3.65 -2.62
C ASP A 18 14.41 -4.64 -2.48
N ALA A 19 15.00 -4.71 -1.29
CA ALA A 19 16.09 -5.65 -1.01
C ALA A 19 15.55 -7.06 -0.79
N GLU A 20 16.13 -8.02 -1.50
CA GLU A 20 15.77 -9.43 -1.40
C GLU A 20 16.95 -10.24 -0.80
N PRO A 21 16.64 -11.33 -0.05
CA PRO A 21 17.66 -12.25 0.40
C PRO A 21 18.49 -12.79 -0.76
N GLY A 22 19.81 -12.81 -0.60
CA GLY A 22 20.76 -13.21 -1.64
C GLY A 22 21.41 -12.05 -2.39
N MET A 23 20.88 -10.83 -2.32
CA MET A 23 21.56 -9.63 -2.82
C MET A 23 22.82 -9.35 -2.00
N THR A 24 23.85 -8.76 -2.62
CA THR A 24 25.13 -8.48 -1.95
C THR A 24 25.34 -6.98 -1.81
N ILE A 25 25.59 -6.52 -0.59
CA ILE A 25 25.84 -5.11 -0.26
C ILE A 25 27.14 -4.63 -0.94
N ALA A 26 27.07 -3.47 -1.59
CA ALA A 26 28.22 -2.88 -2.30
C ALA A 26 28.96 -1.80 -1.48
N GLN A 27 28.35 -1.29 -0.41
CA GLN A 27 28.94 -0.24 0.45
C GLN A 27 28.56 -0.49 1.91
N ASP A 28 29.47 -0.24 2.85
CA ASP A 28 29.19 -0.34 4.29
C ASP A 28 27.96 0.49 4.67
N ILE A 29 27.09 -0.12 5.44
CA ILE A 29 25.88 0.50 5.95
C ILE A 29 26.09 0.86 7.42
N LEU A 30 26.00 2.15 7.71
CA LEU A 30 26.18 2.70 9.05
C LEU A 30 24.84 3.19 9.62
N SER A 31 24.66 3.09 10.93
CA SER A 31 23.58 3.71 11.67
C SER A 31 23.81 5.23 11.82
N GLN A 32 22.83 5.96 12.32
CA GLN A 32 22.91 7.42 12.51
C GLN A 32 24.02 7.84 13.49
N ASP A 33 24.39 6.97 14.43
CA ASP A 33 25.49 7.16 15.39
C ASP A 33 26.87 6.74 14.83
N GLY A 34 26.94 6.29 13.57
CA GLY A 34 28.15 5.85 12.90
C GLY A 34 28.54 4.40 13.17
N SER A 35 27.72 3.62 13.89
CA SER A 35 27.97 2.20 14.12
C SER A 35 27.72 1.37 12.86
N LEU A 36 28.58 0.38 12.56
CA LEU A 36 28.44 -0.48 11.41
C LEU A 36 27.25 -1.46 11.61
N ILE A 37 26.28 -1.38 10.71
CA ILE A 37 25.12 -2.28 10.68
C ILE A 37 25.42 -3.51 9.83
N ALA A 38 25.97 -3.29 8.63
CA ALA A 38 26.36 -4.35 7.71
C ALA A 38 27.52 -3.88 6.81
N ALA A 39 28.49 -4.74 6.60
CA ALA A 39 29.68 -4.43 5.79
C ALA A 39 29.43 -4.68 4.30
N SER A 40 30.17 -3.97 3.44
CA SER A 40 30.26 -4.28 2.02
C SER A 40 30.66 -5.73 1.80
N GLY A 41 30.06 -6.40 0.81
CA GLY A 41 30.24 -7.81 0.53
C GLY A 41 29.32 -8.74 1.36
N THR A 42 28.53 -8.21 2.30
CA THR A 42 27.54 -9.00 3.04
C THR A 42 26.41 -9.44 2.12
N ILE A 43 26.07 -10.74 2.13
CA ILE A 43 24.88 -11.25 1.47
C ILE A 43 23.68 -10.99 2.37
N LEU A 44 22.67 -10.32 1.85
CA LEU A 44 21.46 -9.98 2.57
C LEU A 44 20.67 -11.24 2.96
N SER A 45 20.30 -11.32 4.22
CA SER A 45 19.29 -12.25 4.76
C SER A 45 18.09 -11.45 5.21
N MET A 46 16.93 -12.09 5.44
CA MET A 46 15.75 -11.44 6.02
C MET A 46 16.07 -10.75 7.36
N GLU A 47 16.92 -11.36 8.19
CA GLU A 47 17.35 -10.80 9.45
C GLU A 47 18.20 -9.53 9.25
N THR A 48 19.14 -9.56 8.28
CA THR A 48 19.98 -8.40 7.95
C THR A 48 19.15 -7.26 7.39
N ILE A 49 18.20 -7.54 6.48
CA ILE A 49 17.27 -6.55 5.92
C ILE A 49 16.45 -5.91 7.04
N SER A 50 15.86 -6.70 7.93
CA SER A 50 15.10 -6.20 9.08
C SER A 50 15.94 -5.33 10.01
N LYS A 51 17.20 -5.71 10.26
CA LYS A 51 18.13 -4.96 11.10
C LYS A 51 18.49 -3.60 10.47
N ILE A 52 18.79 -3.58 9.17
CA ILE A 52 19.09 -2.34 8.42
C ILE A 52 17.87 -1.40 8.44
N SER A 53 16.69 -1.94 8.18
CA SER A 53 15.42 -1.21 8.25
C SER A 53 15.14 -0.61 9.62
N ALA A 54 15.34 -1.39 10.69
CA ALA A 54 15.16 -0.92 12.07
C ALA A 54 16.09 0.25 12.43
N CYS A 55 17.24 0.35 11.75
CA CYS A 55 18.19 1.45 11.89
C CYS A 55 17.86 2.65 10.98
N ARG A 56 16.68 2.69 10.36
CA ARG A 56 16.18 3.80 9.52
C ARG A 56 17.01 4.07 8.27
N VAL A 57 17.70 3.07 7.75
CA VAL A 57 18.37 3.17 6.45
C VAL A 57 17.36 2.89 5.37
N LEU A 58 17.07 3.87 4.52
CA LEU A 58 16.05 3.78 3.47
C LEU A 58 16.61 3.28 2.14
N GLU A 59 17.87 3.60 1.84
CA GLU A 59 18.56 3.21 0.61
C GLU A 59 19.84 2.47 0.91
N ILE A 60 20.13 1.45 0.11
CA ILE A 60 21.36 0.68 0.18
C ILE A 60 21.95 0.50 -1.22
N LYS A 61 23.27 0.36 -1.30
CA LYS A 61 23.96 0.00 -2.54
C LYS A 61 24.23 -1.48 -2.58
N ILE A 62 23.84 -2.11 -3.69
CA ILE A 62 24.07 -3.54 -3.96
C ILE A 62 24.87 -3.71 -5.25
N TYR A 63 25.58 -4.85 -5.37
CA TYR A 63 26.18 -5.24 -6.64
C TYR A 63 25.11 -5.71 -7.63
N ASP A 64 25.08 -5.14 -8.84
CA ASP A 64 24.16 -5.53 -9.92
C ASP A 64 24.76 -6.67 -10.75
N LEU A 65 24.59 -7.89 -10.27
CA LEU A 65 25.12 -9.08 -10.92
C LEU A 65 24.38 -9.45 -12.23
N MET A 66 23.20 -8.86 -12.51
CA MET A 66 22.46 -9.14 -13.74
C MET A 66 23.11 -8.54 -15.00
N GLN A 67 23.98 -7.54 -14.84
CA GLN A 67 24.69 -6.95 -15.97
C GLN A 67 25.90 -7.79 -16.44
N LEU A 68 26.24 -8.85 -15.72
CA LEU A 68 27.40 -9.72 -16.02
C LEU A 68 27.05 -10.95 -16.87
N THR A 69 25.78 -11.23 -17.08
CA THR A 69 25.34 -12.34 -17.94
C THR A 69 24.86 -11.82 -19.28
N PRO A 70 25.48 -12.18 -20.41
CA PRO A 70 24.92 -11.91 -21.72
C PRO A 70 23.60 -12.69 -21.86
N ALA A 71 22.54 -12.01 -22.29
CA ALA A 71 21.22 -12.61 -22.48
C ALA A 71 21.32 -13.86 -23.37
N PRO A 72 20.78 -15.02 -22.96
CA PRO A 72 20.73 -16.18 -23.80
C PRO A 72 19.75 -15.90 -24.96
N LYS A 73 20.25 -16.06 -26.19
CA LYS A 73 19.41 -16.07 -27.38
C LYS A 73 18.44 -17.25 -27.30
N PRO A 74 17.16 -17.11 -27.67
CA PRO A 74 16.23 -18.23 -27.66
C PRO A 74 16.61 -19.21 -28.76
N ASN A 75 17.16 -20.35 -28.41
CA ASN A 75 17.20 -21.51 -29.27
C ASN A 75 15.91 -22.29 -29.09
N LEU A 76 15.10 -22.30 -30.18
CA LEU A 76 14.09 -23.32 -30.40
C LEU A 76 14.76 -24.69 -30.54
N GLU A 77 14.07 -25.70 -30.06
CA GLU A 77 14.30 -27.14 -30.17
C GLU A 77 15.12 -27.78 -29.04
N THR A 78 14.39 -28.25 -28.04
CA THR A 78 14.67 -29.57 -27.45
C THR A 78 13.40 -30.14 -26.83
N THR A 79 12.91 -31.18 -27.45
CA THR A 79 11.89 -32.11 -26.97
C THR A 79 12.36 -32.75 -25.67
N PHE A 80 11.69 -32.50 -24.55
CA PHE A 80 11.86 -33.28 -23.33
C PHE A 80 10.69 -34.23 -23.17
N SER A 81 10.99 -35.50 -23.42
CA SER A 81 10.20 -36.64 -22.96
C SER A 81 10.61 -36.91 -21.50
N THR A 82 9.76 -36.60 -20.56
CA THR A 82 9.89 -37.07 -19.18
C THR A 82 8.70 -37.96 -18.84
N LYS A 83 9.02 -39.22 -18.59
CA LYS A 83 8.14 -40.20 -17.96
C LYS A 83 7.78 -39.66 -16.56
N VAL A 84 6.48 -39.47 -16.33
CA VAL A 84 5.92 -39.26 -15.01
C VAL A 84 5.62 -40.64 -14.42
N GLU A 85 6.32 -41.02 -13.37
CA GLU A 85 5.94 -42.16 -12.55
C GLU A 85 4.79 -41.72 -11.63
N ASP A 86 3.73 -42.49 -11.72
CA ASP A 86 2.45 -42.32 -11.04
C ASP A 86 2.56 -42.88 -9.62
N GLU A 87 2.82 -42.04 -8.62
CA GLU A 87 2.62 -42.42 -7.22
C GLU A 87 1.24 -41.98 -6.75
N THR A 88 0.34 -42.94 -6.76
CA THR A 88 -1.00 -42.88 -6.18
C THR A 88 -0.91 -42.79 -4.65
N LEU A 89 -1.06 -41.58 -4.11
CA LEU A 89 -1.39 -41.36 -2.71
C LEU A 89 -2.92 -41.19 -2.57
N THR A 90 -3.61 -42.29 -2.34
CA THR A 90 -4.99 -42.30 -1.89
C THR A 90 -5.08 -41.91 -0.40
N GLY A 91 -5.12 -40.60 -0.13
CA GLY A 91 -5.53 -40.06 1.16
C GLY A 91 -7.06 -39.88 1.16
N LYS A 92 -7.76 -40.66 1.99
CA LYS A 92 -9.20 -40.49 2.25
C LYS A 92 -9.43 -39.07 2.81
N MET A 93 -10.13 -38.22 2.05
CA MET A 93 -10.71 -36.99 2.58
C MET A 93 -11.93 -37.41 3.42
N GLU A 94 -11.82 -37.33 4.73
CA GLU A 94 -12.97 -37.29 5.61
C GLU A 94 -13.71 -35.97 5.40
N ASN A 95 -14.90 -36.05 4.84
CA ASN A 95 -15.82 -34.92 4.73
C ASN A 95 -16.40 -34.66 6.12
N ASP A 96 -15.84 -33.67 6.83
CA ASP A 96 -16.47 -33.05 7.98
C ASP A 96 -17.46 -31.96 7.48
N PRO A 97 -18.78 -32.15 7.67
CA PRO A 97 -19.79 -31.19 7.16
C PRO A 97 -19.81 -29.87 7.90
N ASN A 98 -18.91 -29.64 8.89
CA ASN A 98 -18.90 -28.44 9.74
C ASN A 98 -17.67 -27.56 9.58
N SER A 99 -16.79 -27.78 8.59
CA SER A 99 -15.73 -26.85 8.28
C SER A 99 -16.30 -25.67 7.49
N ALA A 100 -16.70 -24.61 8.18
CA ALA A 100 -16.86 -23.31 7.54
C ALA A 100 -15.55 -23.01 6.79
N LYS A 101 -15.57 -23.00 5.44
CA LYS A 101 -14.40 -22.79 4.61
C LYS A 101 -13.79 -21.44 4.99
N SER A 102 -12.62 -21.45 5.64
CA SER A 102 -11.89 -20.22 6.00
C SER A 102 -11.63 -19.40 4.74
N THR A 103 -11.96 -18.12 4.77
CA THR A 103 -11.70 -17.20 3.65
C THR A 103 -10.20 -16.97 3.50
N TYR A 104 -9.77 -16.41 2.34
CA TYR A 104 -8.38 -16.00 2.11
C TYR A 104 -7.85 -15.14 3.28
N TYR A 105 -8.58 -14.11 3.68
CA TYR A 105 -8.18 -13.23 4.77
C TYR A 105 -8.20 -13.90 6.15
N ASP A 106 -9.00 -14.98 6.37
CA ASP A 106 -8.91 -15.79 7.59
C ASP A 106 -7.57 -16.52 7.70
N LYS A 107 -7.03 -16.98 6.57
CA LYS A 107 -5.69 -17.60 6.51
C LYS A 107 -4.59 -16.58 6.76
N VAL A 108 -4.70 -15.37 6.16
CA VAL A 108 -3.76 -14.26 6.41
C VAL A 108 -3.71 -13.94 7.90
N ARG A 109 -4.86 -13.78 8.57
CA ARG A 109 -4.95 -13.46 10.01
C ARG A 109 -4.34 -14.51 10.94
N GLN A 110 -4.26 -15.77 10.50
CA GLN A 110 -3.63 -16.84 11.29
C GLN A 110 -2.10 -16.84 11.17
N SER A 111 -1.53 -16.10 10.21
CA SER A 111 -0.07 -16.07 10.00
C SER A 111 0.67 -15.34 11.12
N PRO A 112 1.90 -15.78 11.48
CA PRO A 112 2.73 -15.06 12.43
C PRO A 112 3.07 -13.64 11.98
N GLU A 113 3.25 -13.45 10.68
CA GLU A 113 3.54 -12.15 10.06
C GLU A 113 2.39 -11.18 10.31
N TYR A 114 1.14 -11.63 10.14
CA TYR A 114 -0.02 -10.79 10.40
C TYR A 114 -0.11 -10.37 11.88
N LYS A 115 0.11 -11.27 12.83
CA LYS A 115 0.07 -10.95 14.26
C LYS A 115 1.10 -9.89 14.65
N ASN A 116 2.30 -9.96 14.07
CA ASN A 116 3.33 -8.97 14.28
C ASN A 116 2.96 -7.61 13.65
N PHE A 117 2.42 -7.65 12.42
CA PHE A 117 1.91 -6.47 11.74
C PHE A 117 0.78 -5.81 12.55
N GLU A 118 -0.24 -6.56 12.97
CA GLU A 118 -1.38 -6.10 13.74
C GLU A 118 -0.94 -5.41 15.05
N SER A 119 -0.07 -6.06 15.84
CA SER A 119 0.46 -5.48 17.08
C SER A 119 1.24 -4.18 16.86
N THR A 120 2.02 -4.10 15.77
CA THR A 120 2.78 -2.88 15.42
C THR A 120 1.84 -1.79 14.91
N TYR A 121 0.81 -2.18 14.15
CA TYR A 121 -0.22 -1.29 13.64
C TYR A 121 -1.00 -0.62 14.78
N GLU A 122 -1.48 -1.39 15.76
CA GLU A 122 -2.16 -0.85 16.95
C GLU A 122 -1.32 0.18 17.71
N LYS A 123 -0.03 -0.11 17.90
CA LYS A 123 0.91 0.84 18.51
C LYS A 123 1.04 2.10 17.65
N GLY A 124 1.12 1.96 16.33
CA GLY A 124 1.21 3.08 15.40
C GLY A 124 -0.02 3.99 15.45
N VAL A 125 -1.23 3.41 15.46
CA VAL A 125 -2.50 4.15 15.59
C VAL A 125 -2.57 4.91 16.91
N ASN A 126 -2.24 4.25 18.05
CA ASN A 126 -2.26 4.89 19.35
C ASN A 126 -1.23 6.02 19.46
N ASN A 127 -0.03 5.85 18.93
CA ASN A 127 0.98 6.90 18.91
C ASN A 127 0.59 8.07 18.02
N LEU A 128 0.00 7.79 16.83
CA LEU A 128 -0.51 8.85 15.97
C LEU A 128 -1.55 9.70 16.72
N LYS A 129 -2.49 9.08 17.43
CA LYS A 129 -3.48 9.78 18.25
C LYS A 129 -2.83 10.73 19.22
N ILE A 130 -1.79 10.29 19.94
CA ILE A 130 -1.05 11.13 20.89
C ILE A 130 -0.38 12.31 20.16
N HIS A 131 0.35 12.04 19.05
CA HIS A 131 1.07 13.07 18.31
C HIS A 131 0.13 14.11 17.68
N LEU A 132 -1.01 13.69 17.09
CA LEU A 132 -1.98 14.63 16.52
C LEU A 132 -2.61 15.50 17.61
N ASN A 133 -2.95 14.94 18.78
CA ASN A 133 -3.44 15.73 19.91
C ASN A 133 -2.39 16.73 20.41
N GLU A 134 -1.12 16.35 20.43
CA GLU A 134 -0.03 17.28 20.77
C GLU A 134 0.14 18.40 19.74
N LEU A 135 0.03 18.09 18.45
CA LEU A 135 0.09 19.10 17.39
C LEU A 135 -1.03 20.14 17.51
N VAL A 136 -2.22 19.71 17.94
CA VAL A 136 -3.38 20.58 18.15
C VAL A 136 -3.25 21.41 19.43
N THR A 137 -2.84 20.78 20.54
CA THR A 137 -2.87 21.41 21.88
C THR A 137 -1.60 22.18 22.23
N LYS A 138 -0.44 21.70 21.74
CA LYS A 138 0.84 22.36 21.99
C LYS A 138 1.10 23.44 20.96
N HIS A 139 1.38 24.65 21.42
CA HIS A 139 1.77 25.77 20.56
C HIS A 139 3.22 25.67 20.02
N SER A 140 3.91 24.55 20.21
CA SER A 140 5.25 24.33 19.66
C SER A 140 5.20 24.39 18.13
N PRO A 141 6.12 25.12 17.50
CA PRO A 141 6.23 25.14 16.05
C PRO A 141 6.87 23.85 15.48
N THR A 142 7.58 23.07 16.30
CA THR A 142 8.29 21.87 15.87
C THR A 142 7.34 20.68 15.75
N VAL A 143 7.50 19.91 14.67
CA VAL A 143 6.82 18.63 14.41
C VAL A 143 7.88 17.54 14.47
N ASP A 144 7.62 16.48 15.19
CA ASP A 144 8.46 15.29 15.18
C ASP A 144 8.13 14.44 13.95
N GLU A 145 8.71 14.83 12.81
CA GLU A 145 8.51 14.16 11.52
C GLU A 145 8.96 12.70 11.57
N GLU A 146 10.04 12.42 12.31
CA GLU A 146 10.58 11.08 12.47
C GLU A 146 9.62 10.17 13.25
N ALA A 147 9.04 10.68 14.32
CA ALA A 147 8.04 9.93 15.09
C ALA A 147 6.80 9.62 14.22
N LEU A 148 6.34 10.57 13.40
CA LEU A 148 5.21 10.37 12.50
C LEU A 148 5.50 9.33 11.42
N ALA A 149 6.70 9.33 10.82
CA ALA A 149 7.05 8.41 9.74
C ALA A 149 7.50 7.02 10.21
N SER A 150 7.95 6.89 11.47
CA SER A 150 8.59 5.65 11.98
C SER A 150 7.67 4.43 11.91
N TYR A 151 6.41 4.56 12.29
CA TYR A 151 5.47 3.42 12.30
C TYR A 151 5.07 2.95 10.90
N PRO A 152 4.66 3.84 9.96
CA PRO A 152 4.44 3.42 8.57
C PRO A 152 5.66 2.73 7.96
N ASN A 153 6.86 3.26 8.16
CA ASN A 153 8.09 2.64 7.67
C ASN A 153 8.32 1.26 8.29
N THR A 154 8.11 1.10 9.60
CA THR A 154 8.24 -0.20 10.27
C THR A 154 7.23 -1.21 9.72
N LEU A 155 5.97 -0.80 9.50
CA LEU A 155 4.93 -1.67 8.95
C LEU A 155 5.26 -2.14 7.53
N LEU A 156 5.79 -1.25 6.68
CA LEU A 156 6.28 -1.62 5.35
C LEU A 156 7.39 -2.67 5.40
N CYS A 157 8.30 -2.56 6.38
CA CYS A 157 9.40 -3.50 6.56
C CYS A 157 8.95 -4.88 7.09
N LEU A 158 7.81 -4.99 7.77
CA LEU A 158 7.27 -6.27 8.22
C LEU A 158 6.66 -7.09 7.08
N CYS A 159 6.39 -6.49 5.94
CA CYS A 159 5.83 -7.15 4.78
C CYS A 159 6.93 -7.62 3.82
N LYS A 160 6.77 -8.82 3.26
CA LYS A 160 7.72 -9.41 2.30
C LYS A 160 7.84 -8.59 1.01
N ASN A 161 6.76 -7.94 0.65
CA ASN A 161 6.68 -7.04 -0.51
C ASN A 161 5.55 -6.03 -0.32
N LYS A 162 5.52 -5.01 -1.17
CA LYS A 162 4.53 -3.92 -1.13
C LYS A 162 3.08 -4.40 -1.28
N LEU A 163 2.85 -5.50 -1.98
CA LEU A 163 1.52 -6.03 -2.23
C LEU A 163 0.95 -6.71 -0.97
N GLN A 164 1.81 -7.36 -0.17
CA GLN A 164 1.39 -7.98 1.10
C GLN A 164 0.82 -6.95 2.08
N VAL A 165 1.21 -5.67 1.97
CA VAL A 165 0.63 -4.59 2.80
C VAL A 165 -0.88 -4.53 2.60
N PHE A 166 -1.38 -4.65 1.37
CA PHE A 166 -2.82 -4.64 1.08
C PHE A 166 -3.54 -5.83 1.70
N ASP A 167 -2.94 -7.04 1.65
CA ASP A 167 -3.49 -8.22 2.32
C ASP A 167 -3.57 -8.01 3.84
N MET A 168 -2.53 -7.41 4.44
CA MET A 168 -2.52 -7.08 5.87
C MET A 168 -3.61 -6.05 6.20
N LEU A 169 -3.70 -4.94 5.45
CA LEU A 169 -4.71 -3.91 5.67
C LEU A 169 -6.13 -4.44 5.51
N HIS A 170 -6.41 -5.23 4.48
CA HIS A 170 -7.73 -5.86 4.28
C HIS A 170 -8.06 -6.93 5.33
N SER A 171 -7.06 -7.43 6.05
CA SER A 171 -7.24 -8.41 7.13
C SER A 171 -7.50 -7.75 8.48
N LEU A 172 -7.16 -6.47 8.66
CA LEU A 172 -7.44 -5.72 9.87
C LEU A 172 -8.96 -5.56 10.05
N ARG A 173 -9.45 -5.81 11.26
CA ARG A 173 -10.88 -5.66 11.62
C ARG A 173 -11.02 -4.94 12.95
N ASN A 174 -12.13 -4.20 13.11
CA ASN A 174 -12.60 -3.67 14.40
C ASN A 174 -11.61 -2.75 15.13
N PHE A 175 -11.04 -1.76 14.44
CA PHE A 175 -10.35 -0.67 15.12
C PHE A 175 -11.39 0.38 15.57
N ASP A 176 -11.42 0.67 16.87
CA ASP A 176 -12.34 1.64 17.44
C ASP A 176 -12.04 3.08 16.98
N ASP A 177 -10.78 3.38 16.69
CA ASP A 177 -10.32 4.70 16.25
C ASP A 177 -10.19 4.82 14.72
N LEU A 178 -11.31 4.83 14.02
CA LEU A 178 -11.38 4.82 12.55
C LEU A 178 -10.61 5.99 11.90
N THR A 179 -10.59 7.17 12.51
CA THR A 179 -9.89 8.33 11.96
C THR A 179 -8.37 8.13 11.92
N TYR A 180 -7.80 7.64 13.02
CA TYR A 180 -6.35 7.46 13.12
C TYR A 180 -5.88 6.23 12.34
N SER A 181 -6.64 5.14 12.36
CA SER A 181 -6.36 3.95 11.54
C SER A 181 -6.39 4.28 10.05
N HIS A 182 -7.36 5.08 9.61
CA HIS A 182 -7.43 5.62 8.25
C HIS A 182 -6.18 6.41 7.87
N SER A 183 -5.72 7.32 8.74
CA SER A 183 -4.52 8.11 8.46
C SER A 183 -3.26 7.24 8.32
N VAL A 184 -3.12 6.18 9.14
CA VAL A 184 -2.02 5.21 8.99
C VAL A 184 -2.12 4.47 7.66
N ASN A 185 -3.32 4.03 7.26
CA ASN A 185 -3.55 3.35 6.00
C ASN A 185 -3.21 4.26 4.80
N VAL A 186 -3.71 5.50 4.82
CA VAL A 186 -3.43 6.48 3.76
C VAL A 186 -1.93 6.77 3.67
N ALA A 187 -1.22 6.87 4.80
CA ALA A 187 0.23 7.06 4.80
C ALA A 187 0.96 5.87 4.16
N LEU A 188 0.59 4.63 4.51
CA LEU A 188 1.16 3.41 3.92
C LEU A 188 0.91 3.34 2.41
N ILE A 189 -0.34 3.54 1.99
CA ILE A 189 -0.74 3.46 0.57
C ILE A 189 -0.06 4.57 -0.23
N SER A 190 -0.02 5.81 0.28
CA SER A 190 0.64 6.94 -0.38
C SER A 190 2.14 6.72 -0.52
N SER A 191 2.80 6.19 0.51
CA SER A 191 4.22 5.81 0.46
C SER A 191 4.46 4.76 -0.64
N ILE A 192 3.63 3.73 -0.73
CA ILE A 192 3.72 2.70 -1.78
C ILE A 192 3.50 3.29 -3.17
N ILE A 193 2.51 4.18 -3.35
CA ILE A 193 2.31 4.89 -4.62
C ILE A 193 3.56 5.70 -4.98
N GLY A 194 4.13 6.46 -4.03
CA GLY A 194 5.36 7.23 -4.23
C GLY A 194 6.52 6.35 -4.69
N GLN A 195 6.69 5.17 -4.09
CA GLN A 195 7.72 4.20 -4.47
C GLN A 195 7.48 3.61 -5.87
N TRP A 196 6.24 3.25 -6.22
CA TRP A 196 5.91 2.77 -7.58
C TRP A 196 6.10 3.85 -8.64
N MET A 197 5.89 5.12 -8.27
CA MET A 197 6.16 6.28 -9.12
C MET A 197 7.65 6.66 -9.16
N ARG A 198 8.49 5.97 -8.40
CA ARG A 198 9.94 6.24 -8.27
C ARG A 198 10.22 7.69 -7.85
N LEU A 199 9.44 8.21 -6.92
CA LEU A 199 9.71 9.52 -6.33
C LEU A 199 11.01 9.46 -5.50
N PRO A 200 11.72 10.60 -5.35
CA PRO A 200 12.88 10.68 -4.45
C PRO A 200 12.50 10.24 -3.02
N VAL A 201 13.43 9.61 -2.31
CA VAL A 201 13.22 9.10 -0.93
C VAL A 201 12.68 10.19 -0.01
N GLN A 202 13.26 11.39 -0.11
CA GLN A 202 12.83 12.54 0.67
C GLN A 202 11.35 12.89 0.40
N ASP A 203 10.92 12.81 -0.86
CA ASP A 203 9.52 13.07 -1.21
C ASP A 203 8.59 11.97 -0.71
N ILE A 204 9.02 10.71 -0.73
CA ILE A 204 8.26 9.59 -0.16
C ILE A 204 8.13 9.76 1.36
N HIS A 205 9.20 10.17 2.04
CA HIS A 205 9.16 10.46 3.47
C HIS A 205 8.13 11.57 3.79
N GLN A 206 8.20 12.71 3.09
CA GLN A 206 7.26 13.81 3.27
C GLN A 206 5.82 13.42 2.89
N LEU A 207 5.65 12.59 1.87
CA LEU A 207 4.34 12.07 1.46
C LEU A 207 3.74 11.13 2.52
N THR A 208 4.58 10.31 3.18
CA THR A 208 4.16 9.46 4.29
C THR A 208 3.64 10.31 5.46
N ILE A 209 4.37 11.36 5.83
CA ILE A 209 3.95 12.30 6.87
C ILE A 209 2.64 13.00 6.46
N ALA A 210 2.54 13.42 5.20
CA ALA A 210 1.32 14.03 4.67
C ALA A 210 0.10 13.10 4.88
N GLY A 211 0.25 11.81 4.59
CA GLY A 211 -0.80 10.81 4.85
C GLY A 211 -1.16 10.69 6.32
N MET A 212 -0.18 10.76 7.24
CA MET A 212 -0.43 10.70 8.68
C MET A 212 -1.22 11.90 9.22
N VAL A 213 -1.07 13.08 8.62
CA VAL A 213 -1.65 14.33 9.15
C VAL A 213 -2.74 14.95 8.27
N HIS A 214 -3.07 14.35 7.10
CA HIS A 214 -4.01 14.95 6.13
C HIS A 214 -5.36 15.29 6.74
N ASP A 215 -5.81 14.46 7.65
CA ASP A 215 -7.11 14.54 8.32
C ASP A 215 -7.04 15.15 9.74
N ILE A 216 -5.94 15.80 10.13
CA ILE A 216 -5.77 16.35 11.48
C ILE A 216 -6.89 17.31 11.88
N GLY A 217 -7.49 18.03 10.92
CA GLY A 217 -8.61 18.91 11.18
C GLY A 217 -9.88 18.23 11.66
N LYS A 218 -10.03 16.91 11.44
CA LYS A 218 -11.16 16.12 11.95
C LYS A 218 -11.18 16.06 13.49
N THR A 219 -10.04 16.28 14.14
CA THR A 219 -9.94 16.40 15.61
C THR A 219 -10.73 17.58 16.19
N GLN A 220 -11.13 18.53 15.35
CA GLN A 220 -11.91 19.73 15.73
C GLN A 220 -13.34 19.71 15.19
N ILE A 221 -13.74 18.65 14.51
CA ILE A 221 -15.13 18.44 14.07
C ILE A 221 -15.93 17.88 15.24
N PRO A 222 -17.17 18.38 15.49
CA PRO A 222 -18.03 17.86 16.56
C PRO A 222 -18.25 16.33 16.46
N ASP A 223 -18.14 15.63 17.57
CA ASP A 223 -18.26 14.17 17.62
C ASP A 223 -19.61 13.66 17.08
N GLU A 224 -20.69 14.42 17.27
CA GLU A 224 -22.01 14.07 16.77
C GLU A 224 -22.07 14.04 15.25
N ILE A 225 -21.18 14.78 14.58
CA ILE A 225 -21.06 14.81 13.11
C ILE A 225 -20.03 13.78 12.66
N LEU A 226 -18.86 13.76 13.30
CA LEU A 226 -17.75 12.86 12.94
C LEU A 226 -18.15 11.39 13.05
N ASN A 227 -18.82 11.02 14.15
CA ASN A 227 -19.20 9.65 14.49
C ASN A 227 -20.68 9.35 14.22
N LYS A 228 -21.38 10.18 13.43
CA LYS A 228 -22.81 10.00 13.13
C LYS A 228 -23.08 8.65 12.46
N PRO A 229 -23.94 7.80 13.04
CA PRO A 229 -24.35 6.58 12.38
C PRO A 229 -25.31 6.91 11.22
N GLY A 230 -24.82 6.86 9.97
CA GLY A 230 -25.61 7.09 8.78
C GLY A 230 -25.11 8.25 7.91
N LYS A 231 -25.96 8.70 6.99
CA LYS A 231 -25.62 9.79 6.07
C LYS A 231 -25.67 11.14 6.78
N LEU A 232 -24.69 12.00 6.50
CA LEU A 232 -24.73 13.41 6.90
C LEU A 232 -25.79 14.15 6.10
N THR A 233 -26.45 15.11 6.73
CA THR A 233 -27.24 16.13 6.01
C THR A 233 -26.31 17.07 5.27
N ASP A 234 -26.83 17.88 4.35
CA ASP A 234 -26.03 18.84 3.59
C ASP A 234 -25.30 19.84 4.53
N GLN A 235 -26.00 20.30 5.58
CA GLN A 235 -25.41 21.20 6.59
C GLN A 235 -24.29 20.54 7.40
N GLU A 236 -24.49 19.29 7.84
CA GLU A 236 -23.45 18.51 8.54
C GLU A 236 -22.26 18.21 7.62
N PHE A 237 -22.53 17.94 6.34
CA PHE A 237 -21.47 17.72 5.35
C PHE A 237 -20.67 19.02 5.10
N ASP A 238 -21.32 20.20 5.10
CA ASP A 238 -20.63 21.48 5.03
C ASP A 238 -19.73 21.74 6.24
N ILE A 239 -20.13 21.29 7.43
CA ILE A 239 -19.27 21.32 8.62
C ILE A 239 -18.11 20.32 8.48
N MET A 240 -18.39 19.11 8.02
CA MET A 240 -17.36 18.09 7.79
C MET A 240 -16.30 18.57 6.79
N LYS A 241 -16.69 19.23 5.71
CA LYS A 241 -15.73 19.78 4.72
C LYS A 241 -14.74 20.76 5.31
N LYS A 242 -15.06 21.44 6.43
CA LYS A 242 -14.15 22.39 7.07
C LYS A 242 -12.88 21.75 7.65
N HIS A 243 -12.82 20.41 7.79
CA HIS A 243 -11.64 19.77 8.33
C HIS A 243 -10.38 20.08 7.50
N VAL A 244 -10.47 20.31 6.19
CA VAL A 244 -9.32 20.63 5.35
C VAL A 244 -8.75 22.03 5.66
N ASP A 245 -9.64 23.03 5.86
CA ASP A 245 -9.24 24.39 6.26
C ASP A 245 -8.68 24.38 7.68
N ILE A 246 -9.34 23.68 8.61
CA ILE A 246 -8.91 23.54 10.01
C ILE A 246 -7.54 22.83 10.06
N GLY A 247 -7.37 21.75 9.29
CA GLY A 247 -6.11 21.02 9.20
C GLY A 247 -4.98 21.89 8.70
N TYR A 248 -5.20 22.65 7.64
CA TYR A 248 -4.26 23.64 7.14
C TYR A 248 -3.92 24.69 8.22
N ASP A 249 -4.92 25.22 8.92
CA ASP A 249 -4.73 26.22 9.98
C ASP A 249 -3.90 25.69 11.16
N ILE A 250 -4.08 24.41 11.55
CA ILE A 250 -3.25 23.75 12.57
C ILE A 250 -1.80 23.65 12.09
N LEU A 251 -1.57 23.31 10.82
CA LEU A 251 -0.25 23.04 10.26
C LEU A 251 0.49 24.27 9.78
N LYS A 252 -0.18 25.40 9.45
CA LYS A 252 0.43 26.58 8.82
C LYS A 252 1.56 27.23 9.62
N ASN A 253 1.50 27.13 10.95
CA ASN A 253 2.51 27.70 11.85
C ASN A 253 3.53 26.68 12.33
N LYS A 254 3.48 25.44 11.82
CA LYS A 254 4.42 24.37 12.17
C LYS A 254 5.62 24.39 11.22
N GLN A 255 6.79 24.01 11.74
CA GLN A 255 7.99 23.80 10.93
C GLN A 255 7.89 22.45 10.22
N ILE A 256 7.20 22.41 9.10
CA ILE A 256 6.92 21.23 8.30
C ILE A 256 6.94 21.62 6.82
N ASP A 257 7.24 20.69 5.92
CA ASP A 257 7.25 20.91 4.48
C ASP A 257 5.91 21.50 4.00
N ASN A 258 5.96 22.52 3.13
CA ASN A 258 4.77 23.17 2.62
C ASN A 258 3.83 22.19 1.88
N ARG A 259 4.41 21.19 1.20
CA ARG A 259 3.66 20.19 0.44
C ARG A 259 2.76 19.34 1.35
N ILE A 260 3.13 19.13 2.63
CA ILE A 260 2.28 18.44 3.63
C ILE A 260 1.05 19.29 3.95
N ARG A 261 1.25 20.61 4.18
CA ARG A 261 0.13 21.53 4.43
C ARG A 261 -0.83 21.62 3.25
N GLU A 262 -0.27 21.72 2.05
CA GLU A 262 -1.05 21.73 0.81
C GLU A 262 -1.80 20.43 0.61
N ALA A 263 -1.17 19.28 0.93
CA ALA A 263 -1.83 17.98 0.85
C ALA A 263 -3.02 17.89 1.82
N ALA A 264 -2.89 18.35 3.06
CA ALA A 264 -4.00 18.41 4.01
C ALA A 264 -5.14 19.31 3.55
N LEU A 265 -4.84 20.41 2.83
CA LEU A 265 -5.86 21.35 2.32
C LEU A 265 -6.56 20.83 1.07
N PHE A 266 -5.83 20.15 0.16
CA PHE A 266 -6.30 19.90 -1.20
C PHE A 266 -6.59 18.42 -1.52
N HIS A 267 -6.47 17.47 -0.56
CA HIS A 267 -6.68 16.04 -0.86
C HIS A 267 -8.10 15.67 -1.28
N HIS A 268 -9.06 16.54 -1.06
CA HIS A 268 -10.45 16.40 -1.54
C HIS A 268 -10.76 17.18 -2.81
N GLU A 269 -9.77 17.84 -3.41
CA GLU A 269 -9.92 18.40 -4.74
C GLU A 269 -10.00 17.31 -5.80
N LYS A 270 -10.70 17.57 -6.89
CA LYS A 270 -10.88 16.62 -7.99
C LYS A 270 -10.46 17.24 -9.31
N CYS A 271 -9.88 16.46 -10.20
CA CYS A 271 -9.34 16.95 -11.47
C CYS A 271 -10.39 17.63 -12.35
N ASP A 272 -11.68 17.30 -12.21
CA ASP A 272 -12.81 17.92 -12.90
C ASP A 272 -13.29 19.23 -12.25
N GLY A 273 -12.70 19.65 -11.12
CA GLY A 273 -13.11 20.85 -10.38
C GLY A 273 -14.34 20.66 -9.48
N SER A 274 -14.85 19.44 -9.35
CA SER A 274 -16.01 19.15 -8.48
C SER A 274 -15.63 18.90 -7.02
N GLY A 275 -14.34 19.05 -6.66
CA GLY A 275 -13.82 18.89 -5.32
C GLY A 275 -13.99 20.10 -4.42
N TYR A 276 -13.37 20.07 -3.26
CA TYR A 276 -13.35 21.16 -2.29
C TYR A 276 -11.98 21.27 -1.63
N PRO A 277 -11.60 22.44 -1.03
CA PRO A 277 -12.45 23.60 -0.72
C PRO A 277 -12.57 24.64 -1.85
N PHE A 278 -11.69 24.63 -2.88
CA PHE A 278 -11.62 25.69 -3.88
C PHE A 278 -12.14 25.29 -5.28
N GLY A 279 -12.44 24.02 -5.51
CA GLY A 279 -12.80 23.50 -6.83
C GLY A 279 -11.63 23.58 -7.82
N LEU A 280 -10.42 23.29 -7.36
CA LEU A 280 -9.25 23.25 -8.22
C LEU A 280 -9.36 22.12 -9.24
N SER A 281 -8.88 22.36 -10.46
CA SER A 281 -8.92 21.36 -11.53
C SER A 281 -7.53 21.02 -12.05
N GLY A 282 -7.33 19.78 -12.46
CA GLY A 282 -6.18 19.32 -13.22
C GLY A 282 -4.84 19.69 -12.57
N ASP A 283 -4.02 20.45 -13.31
CA ASP A 283 -2.63 20.77 -12.91
C ASP A 283 -2.53 21.75 -11.73
N LYS A 284 -3.63 22.38 -11.33
CA LYS A 284 -3.65 23.27 -10.16
C LYS A 284 -3.62 22.52 -8.84
N ILE A 285 -3.94 21.24 -8.84
CA ILE A 285 -3.91 20.39 -7.64
C ILE A 285 -2.47 19.93 -7.41
N PRO A 286 -1.90 20.15 -6.20
CA PRO A 286 -0.53 19.71 -5.87
C PRO A 286 -0.36 18.20 -5.98
N THR A 287 0.84 17.75 -6.33
CA THR A 287 1.17 16.33 -6.53
C THR A 287 0.84 15.46 -5.32
N PHE A 288 1.21 15.90 -4.11
CA PHE A 288 0.92 15.13 -2.89
C PHE A 288 -0.58 14.98 -2.66
N ALA A 289 -1.35 16.04 -2.86
CA ALA A 289 -2.81 15.99 -2.75
C ALA A 289 -3.43 14.99 -3.74
N LYS A 290 -2.95 14.94 -4.99
CA LYS A 290 -3.40 13.95 -5.99
C LYS A 290 -3.11 12.52 -5.57
N ILE A 291 -1.93 12.24 -4.99
CA ILE A 291 -1.56 10.91 -4.52
C ILE A 291 -2.40 10.54 -3.30
N LEU A 292 -2.55 11.47 -2.34
CA LEU A 292 -3.39 11.25 -1.16
C LEU A 292 -4.84 10.97 -1.55
N ALA A 293 -5.41 11.70 -2.52
CA ALA A 293 -6.78 11.47 -2.98
C ALA A 293 -7.01 10.03 -3.47
N VAL A 294 -6.03 9.44 -4.18
CA VAL A 294 -6.10 8.04 -4.60
C VAL A 294 -6.06 7.09 -3.41
N ALA A 295 -5.13 7.33 -2.47
CA ALA A 295 -4.97 6.49 -1.27
C ALA A 295 -6.18 6.58 -0.34
N ASP A 296 -6.69 7.78 -0.09
CA ASP A 296 -7.86 8.08 0.74
C ASP A 296 -9.11 7.36 0.19
N ILE A 297 -9.41 7.53 -1.09
CA ILE A 297 -10.59 6.88 -1.71
C ILE A 297 -10.44 5.36 -1.68
N TYR A 298 -9.25 4.81 -1.94
CA TYR A 298 -9.04 3.38 -1.91
C TYR A 298 -9.26 2.81 -0.50
N ASP A 299 -8.66 3.41 0.53
CA ASP A 299 -8.87 2.99 1.91
C ASP A 299 -10.33 3.17 2.32
N ALA A 300 -10.92 4.32 1.99
CA ALA A 300 -12.34 4.56 2.27
C ALA A 300 -13.26 3.49 1.66
N LEU A 301 -12.95 2.92 0.51
CA LEU A 301 -13.73 1.87 -0.13
C LEU A 301 -13.48 0.50 0.47
N THR A 302 -12.24 0.18 0.82
CA THR A 302 -11.78 -1.18 1.19
C THR A 302 -11.73 -1.43 2.69
N ALA A 303 -11.86 -0.40 3.54
CA ALA A 303 -11.98 -0.53 4.99
C ALA A 303 -13.43 -0.71 5.44
N ASP A 304 -13.65 -1.51 6.49
CA ASP A 304 -14.93 -1.58 7.20
C ASP A 304 -15.18 -0.26 7.95
N ARG A 305 -16.39 0.28 7.83
CA ARG A 305 -16.82 1.49 8.53
C ARG A 305 -18.10 1.21 9.31
N ILE A 306 -18.39 2.01 10.34
CA ILE A 306 -19.55 1.84 11.24
C ILE A 306 -20.86 1.65 10.44
N TYR A 307 -21.01 2.33 9.31
CA TYR A 307 -22.21 2.36 8.49
C TYR A 307 -22.11 1.64 7.15
N ARG A 308 -20.92 1.06 6.82
CA ARG A 308 -20.70 0.39 5.54
C ARG A 308 -19.61 -0.67 5.66
N LYS A 309 -19.90 -1.89 5.20
CA LYS A 309 -18.88 -2.92 5.02
C LYS A 309 -17.93 -2.58 3.87
N ALA A 310 -16.70 -3.03 3.98
CA ALA A 310 -15.72 -2.97 2.91
C ALA A 310 -16.29 -3.56 1.61
N VAL A 311 -16.04 -2.89 0.50
CA VAL A 311 -16.35 -3.48 -0.80
C VAL A 311 -15.23 -4.44 -1.21
N CYS A 312 -15.58 -5.41 -2.07
CA CYS A 312 -14.57 -6.28 -2.66
C CYS A 312 -13.48 -5.42 -3.35
N PRO A 313 -12.20 -5.75 -3.22
CA PRO A 313 -11.11 -5.02 -3.85
C PRO A 313 -11.31 -4.78 -5.36
N PHE A 314 -11.83 -5.75 -6.11
CA PHE A 314 -12.14 -5.57 -7.53
C PHE A 314 -13.25 -4.54 -7.78
N THR A 315 -14.18 -4.39 -6.84
CA THR A 315 -15.20 -3.32 -6.90
C THR A 315 -14.56 -1.95 -6.65
N ALA A 316 -13.65 -1.85 -5.67
CA ALA A 316 -12.90 -0.61 -5.42
C ALA A 316 -12.02 -0.22 -6.62
N ILE A 317 -11.30 -1.20 -7.19
CA ILE A 317 -10.51 -1.01 -8.41
C ILE A 317 -11.37 -0.47 -9.55
N ARG A 318 -12.56 -1.04 -9.78
CA ARG A 318 -13.48 -0.57 -10.82
C ARG A 318 -13.90 0.88 -10.60
N MET A 319 -14.30 1.25 -9.38
CA MET A 319 -14.74 2.62 -9.07
C MET A 319 -13.60 3.63 -9.27
N LEU A 320 -12.39 3.30 -8.84
CA LEU A 320 -11.22 4.15 -9.05
C LEU A 320 -10.80 4.21 -10.52
N GLU A 321 -10.93 3.12 -11.28
CA GLU A 321 -10.66 3.07 -12.70
C GLU A 321 -11.61 4.00 -13.47
N GLU A 322 -12.91 3.97 -13.14
CA GLU A 322 -13.93 4.87 -13.71
C GLU A 322 -13.63 6.34 -13.37
N ASP A 323 -13.25 6.66 -12.13
CA ASP A 323 -12.92 8.01 -11.69
C ASP A 323 -11.56 8.52 -12.18
N SER A 324 -10.65 7.63 -12.64
CA SER A 324 -9.30 7.99 -13.09
C SER A 324 -9.27 8.86 -14.35
N PHE A 325 -10.35 8.93 -15.10
CA PHE A 325 -10.44 9.75 -16.31
C PHE A 325 -11.18 11.07 -16.11
N THR A 326 -11.70 11.32 -14.92
CA THR A 326 -12.48 12.51 -14.60
C THR A 326 -12.04 13.17 -13.29
N LYS A 327 -12.18 12.48 -12.17
CA LYS A 327 -11.98 13.05 -10.83
C LYS A 327 -10.57 12.87 -10.29
N LEU A 328 -9.90 11.77 -10.65
CA LEU A 328 -8.55 11.46 -10.20
C LEU A 328 -7.55 11.70 -11.32
N ASP A 329 -6.27 11.86 -10.96
CA ASP A 329 -5.21 12.00 -11.95
C ASP A 329 -4.75 10.59 -12.41
N PRO A 330 -4.94 10.25 -13.71
CA PRO A 330 -4.57 8.93 -14.23
C PRO A 330 -3.08 8.61 -14.09
N LYS A 331 -2.24 9.65 -14.00
CA LYS A 331 -0.79 9.49 -13.80
C LYS A 331 -0.48 8.71 -12.51
N TYR A 332 -1.26 8.90 -11.45
CA TYR A 332 -1.05 8.23 -10.16
C TYR A 332 -2.01 7.05 -9.98
N THR A 333 -3.23 7.17 -10.48
CA THR A 333 -4.28 6.16 -10.27
C THR A 333 -4.02 4.90 -11.07
N LEU A 334 -3.72 4.99 -12.37
CA LEU A 334 -3.55 3.79 -13.21
C LEU A 334 -2.35 2.91 -12.83
N PRO A 335 -1.14 3.47 -12.55
CA PRO A 335 -0.03 2.64 -12.05
C PRO A 335 -0.34 2.00 -10.70
N PHE A 336 -1.03 2.72 -9.79
CA PHE A 336 -1.48 2.17 -8.52
C PHE A 336 -2.40 0.96 -8.73
N LEU A 337 -3.48 1.14 -9.50
CA LEU A 337 -4.46 0.07 -9.74
C LEU A 337 -3.84 -1.15 -10.43
N ARG A 338 -2.94 -0.93 -11.42
CA ARG A 338 -2.23 -2.01 -12.11
C ARG A 338 -1.39 -2.85 -11.14
N ASN A 339 -0.68 -2.22 -10.23
CA ASN A 339 0.11 -2.93 -9.24
C ASN A 339 -0.79 -3.67 -8.24
N VAL A 340 -1.82 -3.02 -7.71
CA VAL A 340 -2.74 -3.65 -6.75
C VAL A 340 -3.45 -4.85 -7.36
N VAL A 341 -3.98 -4.74 -8.59
CA VAL A 341 -4.69 -5.85 -9.21
C VAL A 341 -3.77 -7.03 -9.52
N SER A 342 -2.49 -6.76 -9.78
CA SER A 342 -1.49 -7.82 -10.03
C SER A 342 -1.25 -8.70 -8.81
N SER A 343 -1.51 -8.22 -7.57
CA SER A 343 -1.42 -9.03 -6.36
C SER A 343 -2.45 -10.16 -6.31
N TYR A 344 -3.51 -10.04 -7.07
CA TYR A 344 -4.58 -11.04 -7.07
C TYR A 344 -4.42 -12.14 -8.13
N ILE A 345 -3.34 -12.11 -8.94
CA ILE A 345 -3.00 -13.21 -9.83
C ILE A 345 -2.76 -14.47 -8.99
N HIS A 346 -3.32 -15.59 -9.40
CA HIS A 346 -3.37 -16.87 -8.71
C HIS A 346 -4.29 -16.92 -7.47
N ASN A 347 -4.98 -15.85 -7.13
CA ASN A 347 -5.99 -15.91 -6.08
C ASN A 347 -7.31 -16.46 -6.64
N ASN A 348 -8.01 -17.22 -5.80
CA ASN A 348 -9.36 -17.65 -6.11
C ASN A 348 -10.36 -16.53 -5.83
N VAL A 349 -11.26 -16.32 -6.77
CA VAL A 349 -12.30 -15.30 -6.68
C VAL A 349 -13.68 -15.91 -6.88
N LYS A 350 -14.67 -15.38 -6.18
CA LYS A 350 -16.07 -15.75 -6.33
C LYS A 350 -16.76 -14.73 -7.23
N LEU A 351 -17.45 -15.22 -8.25
CA LEU A 351 -18.28 -14.41 -9.14
C LEU A 351 -19.70 -14.24 -8.57
N ASP A 352 -20.43 -13.25 -9.08
CA ASP A 352 -21.81 -12.93 -8.70
C ASP A 352 -22.81 -14.06 -8.98
N ASN A 353 -22.53 -14.92 -9.96
CA ASN A 353 -23.31 -16.14 -10.25
C ASN A 353 -22.94 -17.33 -9.33
N GLY A 354 -22.03 -17.13 -8.36
CA GLY A 354 -21.60 -18.16 -7.39
C GLY A 354 -20.44 -19.05 -7.85
N GLU A 355 -19.99 -18.96 -9.12
CA GLU A 355 -18.84 -19.71 -9.60
C GLU A 355 -17.54 -19.22 -8.92
N ILE A 356 -16.61 -20.14 -8.71
CA ILE A 356 -15.26 -19.83 -8.19
C ILE A 356 -14.26 -20.08 -9.32
N GLY A 357 -13.36 -19.12 -9.52
CA GLY A 357 -12.28 -19.21 -10.51
C GLY A 357 -10.99 -18.62 -10.00
N GLU A 358 -9.88 -19.02 -10.60
CA GLU A 358 -8.53 -18.46 -10.35
C GLU A 358 -8.29 -17.27 -11.28
N VAL A 359 -7.80 -16.15 -10.76
CA VAL A 359 -7.32 -15.03 -11.57
C VAL A 359 -6.01 -15.43 -12.22
N VAL A 360 -5.98 -15.52 -13.55
CA VAL A 360 -4.79 -15.99 -14.29
C VAL A 360 -4.08 -14.90 -15.08
N MET A 361 -4.77 -13.83 -15.42
CA MET A 361 -4.18 -12.72 -16.17
C MET A 361 -4.98 -11.44 -15.96
N ILE A 362 -4.26 -10.33 -15.87
CA ILE A 362 -4.87 -9.00 -15.79
C ILE A 362 -5.09 -8.44 -17.21
N ASN A 363 -6.23 -7.81 -17.40
CA ASN A 363 -6.52 -7.09 -18.62
C ASN A 363 -6.09 -5.62 -18.47
N ASP A 364 -5.03 -5.21 -19.17
CA ASP A 364 -4.47 -3.86 -19.10
C ASP A 364 -5.43 -2.74 -19.54
N ARG A 365 -6.47 -3.08 -20.30
CA ARG A 365 -7.49 -2.11 -20.74
C ARG A 365 -8.68 -2.03 -19.81
N ASN A 366 -8.81 -2.98 -18.90
CA ASN A 366 -9.91 -3.06 -17.94
C ASN A 366 -9.40 -3.82 -16.68
N LEU A 367 -8.71 -3.11 -15.81
CA LEU A 367 -7.99 -3.69 -14.67
C LEU A 367 -8.91 -4.43 -13.69
N SER A 368 -10.15 -3.94 -13.56
CA SER A 368 -11.17 -4.55 -12.68
C SER A 368 -11.79 -5.83 -13.24
N ARG A 369 -11.48 -6.19 -14.50
CA ARG A 369 -12.07 -7.34 -15.22
C ARG A 369 -10.99 -8.28 -15.76
N PRO A 370 -10.34 -9.05 -14.90
CA PRO A 370 -9.27 -9.96 -15.27
C PRO A 370 -9.80 -11.18 -16.07
N ILE A 371 -8.87 -11.96 -16.59
CA ILE A 371 -9.16 -13.29 -17.11
C ILE A 371 -9.14 -14.28 -15.94
N VAL A 372 -10.21 -15.03 -15.77
CA VAL A 372 -10.36 -16.07 -14.74
C VAL A 372 -10.45 -17.46 -15.34
N LYS A 373 -9.85 -18.44 -14.65
CA LYS A 373 -9.93 -19.85 -15.03
C LYS A 373 -11.00 -20.52 -14.15
N ILE A 374 -12.04 -21.05 -14.78
CA ILE A 374 -13.14 -21.79 -14.13
C ILE A 374 -13.25 -23.14 -14.81
N ASN A 375 -13.15 -24.27 -14.07
CA ASN A 375 -13.28 -25.63 -14.60
C ASN A 375 -12.50 -25.86 -15.93
N ASN A 376 -11.21 -25.46 -15.97
CA ASN A 376 -10.33 -25.54 -17.12
C ASN A 376 -10.75 -24.65 -18.35
N ARG A 377 -11.67 -23.71 -18.18
CA ARG A 377 -12.03 -22.71 -19.18
C ARG A 377 -11.50 -21.35 -18.75
N PHE A 378 -10.90 -20.62 -19.69
CA PHE A 378 -10.49 -19.25 -19.50
C PHE A 378 -11.62 -18.31 -19.92
N ILE A 379 -12.03 -17.42 -19.03
CA ILE A 379 -13.11 -16.47 -19.22
C ILE A 379 -12.54 -15.07 -19.06
N ASP A 380 -12.58 -14.28 -20.13
CA ASP A 380 -12.23 -12.86 -20.09
C ASP A 380 -13.45 -12.07 -19.56
N LEU A 381 -13.37 -11.61 -18.30
CA LEU A 381 -14.48 -10.88 -17.71
C LEU A 381 -14.74 -9.53 -18.41
N SER A 382 -13.79 -8.99 -19.17
CA SER A 382 -14.01 -7.75 -19.93
C SER A 382 -15.04 -7.92 -21.06
N THR A 383 -15.19 -9.16 -21.56
CA THR A 383 -16.19 -9.50 -22.59
C THR A 383 -17.52 -10.00 -22.00
N GLU A 384 -17.59 -10.18 -20.70
CA GLU A 384 -18.72 -10.74 -19.96
C GLU A 384 -19.36 -9.71 -19.02
N PRO A 385 -20.05 -8.65 -19.52
CA PRO A 385 -20.49 -7.52 -18.71
C PRO A 385 -21.45 -7.88 -17.57
N LYS A 386 -22.11 -9.05 -17.66
CA LYS A 386 -23.03 -9.55 -16.63
C LYS A 386 -22.35 -10.32 -15.50
N ARG A 387 -21.04 -10.56 -15.57
CA ARG A 387 -20.29 -11.27 -14.54
C ARG A 387 -19.36 -10.28 -13.81
N SER A 388 -19.31 -10.39 -12.50
CA SER A 388 -18.43 -9.56 -11.68
C SER A 388 -17.83 -10.36 -10.52
N ILE A 389 -16.61 -9.99 -10.10
CA ILE A 389 -15.98 -10.54 -8.92
C ILE A 389 -16.59 -9.87 -7.69
N ILE A 390 -17.11 -10.69 -6.76
CA ILE A 390 -17.74 -10.21 -5.53
C ILE A 390 -16.94 -10.50 -4.26
N ALA A 391 -16.01 -11.44 -4.32
CA ALA A 391 -15.14 -11.77 -3.18
C ALA A 391 -13.85 -12.46 -3.62
N ILE A 392 -12.81 -12.36 -2.77
CA ILE A 392 -11.61 -13.21 -2.79
C ILE A 392 -11.82 -14.33 -1.80
N VAL A 393 -11.51 -15.60 -2.17
CA VAL A 393 -11.86 -16.80 -1.40
C VAL A 393 -10.66 -17.72 -1.15
#